data_2f7d880858e94604aa2e6a3ac7967962
#
_entry.id   2f7d880858e94604aa2e6a3ac7967962
#
_cell.length_a   1.000
_cell.length_b   1.000
_cell.length_c   1.000
_cell.angle_alpha   90.00
_cell.angle_beta   90.00
_cell.angle_gamma   90.00
#
_symmetry.space_group_name_H-M   'P 1'
#
loop_
_entity.id
_entity.type
_entity.pdbx_description
1 polymer ?
#
loop_
_entity_poly.entity_id
_entity_poly.type
_entity_poly.pdbx_seq_one_letter_code
_entity_poly.pdbx_strand_id
1 'polypeptide(L)'
;VYTLSLHDALPISRIGVFVCHCGINISSVVDVQKVSQYIEALPGVVHSEHTIYTCSQDTQKRIREVIREKDLNRVVVASCTPRTHEGLFQETLREAGVNKYLFEMTDIREQCSWVHQKEPELATEKAKSLVRGSIGKSRLLEPLTLKKISVNPTALVIGGGISGITSALSLARQGFKVHLVEKQQRLGGNLWFLKHGLDGEDWPGYLNDKIREVEENERIDIYLDTVVKNVQGSVGNFTTQLTGGHARELQHGVIIVATGAEEYQPGEFLYGNHPRSITQRQLETTLEETTRFGTVVMIQCVGSRSQEHAYCSRVCCSEAIKNAIAIKEKDPSANVYILYRDLRTYTYREVFYRRARELDVRFIHFPDELYPKVEESGERIRVQVRDTVINDDIVLEPDWLVLSAGIVANREDNRQLAELMKLPLDEHGNFMEAHVKLRPVDFASEGVFLCGLAHSPKNTEENITQALAAAGRAATILSRDSLEVGGVVSVIDEDNCASCLTCLRECVFDAPFVNNKGKAEIDPAKCQGCGNCAAACPAQAIQLLTFTKSQQNALYSSILEP
;
A
#
# COMPACT_ATOMS: atom_id res chain seq x y z
N VAL A 1 -29.57 -47.68 3.80
CA VAL A 1 -28.97 -47.89 2.46
C VAL A 1 -29.21 -46.62 1.67
N TYR A 2 -28.24 -45.71 1.69
CA TYR A 2 -28.28 -44.48 0.85
C TYR A 2 -27.80 -44.92 -0.54
N THR A 3 -28.67 -44.95 -1.50
CA THR A 3 -28.35 -45.02 -2.93
C THR A 3 -27.73 -43.68 -3.34
N LEU A 4 -26.42 -43.63 -3.45
CA LEU A 4 -25.71 -42.54 -4.11
C LEU A 4 -26.20 -42.52 -5.58
N SER A 5 -26.80 -41.42 -5.99
CA SER A 5 -27.16 -41.17 -7.35
C SER A 5 -25.88 -41.10 -8.20
N LEU A 6 -25.90 -41.66 -9.40
CA LEU A 6 -24.77 -41.65 -10.33
C LEU A 6 -24.36 -40.22 -10.79
N HIS A 7 -25.09 -39.18 -10.36
CA HIS A 7 -24.81 -37.77 -10.65
C HIS A 7 -23.88 -37.11 -9.64
N ASP A 8 -23.62 -37.75 -8.47
CA ASP A 8 -22.78 -37.20 -7.38
C ASP A 8 -21.34 -37.72 -7.37
N ALA A 9 -20.95 -38.56 -8.32
CA ALA A 9 -19.58 -39.03 -8.44
C ALA A 9 -18.69 -37.91 -8.96
N LEU A 10 -17.79 -37.37 -8.10
CA LEU A 10 -16.72 -36.47 -8.56
C LEU A 10 -15.95 -37.16 -9.72
N PRO A 11 -15.62 -36.42 -10.79
CA PRO A 11 -14.87 -37.00 -11.90
C PRO A 11 -13.57 -37.61 -11.40
N ILE A 12 -13.19 -38.79 -11.93
CA ILE A 12 -11.95 -39.47 -11.58
C ILE A 12 -10.80 -38.47 -11.69
N SER A 13 -10.08 -38.27 -10.57
CA SER A 13 -8.99 -37.30 -10.53
C SER A 13 -7.82 -37.78 -11.38
N ARG A 14 -7.42 -36.97 -12.34
CA ARG A 14 -6.25 -37.15 -13.21
C ARG A 14 -5.27 -36.03 -12.90
N ILE A 15 -4.37 -36.28 -11.94
CA ILE A 15 -3.53 -35.25 -11.33
C ILE A 15 -2.15 -35.23 -12.01
N GLY A 16 -1.72 -34.08 -12.48
CA GLY A 16 -0.33 -33.81 -12.86
C GLY A 16 0.41 -33.08 -11.77
N VAL A 17 1.60 -33.54 -11.43
CA VAL A 17 2.44 -32.93 -10.40
C VAL A 17 3.76 -32.45 -10.99
N PHE A 18 4.12 -31.19 -10.74
CA PHE A 18 5.35 -30.58 -11.22
C PHE A 18 6.19 -30.09 -10.03
N VAL A 19 7.40 -30.66 -9.91
CA VAL A 19 8.31 -30.36 -8.79
C VAL A 19 9.43 -29.43 -9.27
N CYS A 20 9.59 -28.29 -8.61
CA CYS A 20 10.56 -27.26 -8.97
C CYS A 20 11.90 -27.44 -8.23
N HIS A 21 13.02 -27.32 -8.96
CA HIS A 21 14.34 -27.19 -8.33
C HIS A 21 14.57 -25.81 -7.74
N CYS A 22 13.92 -24.78 -8.29
CA CYS A 22 14.16 -23.36 -7.98
C CYS A 22 15.66 -22.99 -8.07
N GLY A 23 16.32 -23.41 -9.15
CA GLY A 23 17.78 -23.42 -9.24
C GLY A 23 18.38 -24.27 -8.12
N ILE A 24 19.14 -23.65 -7.24
CA ILE A 24 19.74 -24.30 -6.08
C ILE A 24 18.92 -24.15 -4.78
N ASN A 25 17.86 -23.30 -4.75
CA ASN A 25 17.16 -22.98 -3.51
C ASN A 25 16.36 -24.15 -2.93
N ILE A 26 15.88 -25.06 -3.76
CA ILE A 26 15.20 -26.29 -3.33
C ILE A 26 16.14 -27.48 -3.50
N SER A 27 16.70 -27.66 -4.68
CA SER A 27 17.46 -28.87 -5.03
C SER A 27 18.81 -29.02 -4.32
N SER A 28 19.33 -27.99 -3.68
CA SER A 28 20.52 -28.11 -2.84
C SER A 28 20.24 -28.82 -1.50
N VAL A 29 18.98 -28.97 -1.11
CA VAL A 29 18.55 -29.53 0.18
C VAL A 29 17.57 -30.68 -0.02
N VAL A 30 16.58 -30.51 -0.91
CA VAL A 30 15.55 -31.50 -1.21
C VAL A 30 15.94 -32.30 -2.45
N ASP A 31 15.97 -33.61 -2.36
CA ASP A 31 16.12 -34.53 -3.50
C ASP A 31 14.83 -34.55 -4.33
N VAL A 32 14.71 -33.55 -5.25
CA VAL A 32 13.49 -33.37 -6.06
C VAL A 32 13.19 -34.56 -6.97
N GLN A 33 14.21 -35.34 -7.37
CA GLN A 33 14.03 -36.55 -8.16
C GLN A 33 13.34 -37.63 -7.34
N LYS A 34 13.81 -37.87 -6.11
CA LYS A 34 13.16 -38.82 -5.19
C LYS A 34 11.72 -38.38 -4.85
N VAL A 35 11.49 -37.07 -4.68
CA VAL A 35 10.13 -36.55 -4.46
C VAL A 35 9.24 -36.86 -5.66
N SER A 36 9.69 -36.57 -6.89
CA SER A 36 8.93 -36.85 -8.11
C SER A 36 8.63 -38.34 -8.30
N GLN A 37 9.61 -39.20 -8.09
CA GLN A 37 9.44 -40.69 -8.16
C GLN A 37 8.45 -41.21 -7.13
N TYR A 38 8.51 -40.69 -5.89
CA TYR A 38 7.56 -41.07 -4.84
C TYR A 38 6.13 -40.68 -5.22
N ILE A 39 5.95 -39.48 -5.77
CA ILE A 39 4.65 -38.94 -6.14
C ILE A 39 4.01 -39.76 -7.28
N GLU A 40 4.78 -40.20 -8.25
CA GLU A 40 4.29 -40.95 -9.41
C GLU A 40 3.53 -42.24 -8.99
N ALA A 41 3.87 -42.82 -7.83
CA ALA A 41 3.20 -44.00 -7.31
C ALA A 41 1.90 -43.70 -6.55
N LEU A 42 1.56 -42.42 -6.31
CA LEU A 42 0.38 -42.06 -5.53
C LEU A 42 -0.92 -42.21 -6.34
N PRO A 43 -2.01 -42.70 -5.72
CA PRO A 43 -3.28 -42.87 -6.40
C PRO A 43 -3.77 -41.55 -7.04
N GLY A 44 -4.28 -41.64 -8.26
CA GLY A 44 -4.82 -40.48 -9.00
C GLY A 44 -3.78 -39.60 -9.67
N VAL A 45 -2.50 -39.78 -9.41
CA VAL A 45 -1.41 -39.13 -10.15
C VAL A 45 -1.19 -39.88 -11.47
N VAL A 46 -1.28 -39.17 -12.59
CA VAL A 46 -1.06 -39.72 -13.92
C VAL A 46 0.18 -39.17 -14.60
N HIS A 47 0.79 -38.17 -14.00
CA HIS A 47 2.05 -37.58 -14.45
C HIS A 47 2.78 -36.91 -13.28
N SER A 48 4.10 -37.16 -13.17
CA SER A 48 5.01 -36.46 -12.25
C SER A 48 6.28 -36.09 -13.02
N GLU A 49 6.68 -34.84 -12.91
CA GLU A 49 7.84 -34.28 -13.61
C GLU A 49 8.56 -33.25 -12.71
N HIS A 50 9.88 -33.20 -12.76
CA HIS A 50 10.65 -32.16 -12.07
C HIS A 50 11.36 -31.26 -13.07
N THR A 51 11.43 -29.95 -12.78
CA THR A 51 11.98 -28.93 -13.67
C THR A 51 12.85 -27.93 -12.91
N ILE A 52 13.85 -27.36 -13.58
CA ILE A 52 14.78 -26.41 -12.96
C ILE A 52 14.03 -25.15 -12.48
N TYR A 53 13.15 -24.61 -13.32
CA TYR A 53 12.30 -23.44 -13.02
C TYR A 53 10.89 -23.68 -13.55
N THR A 54 10.02 -24.17 -12.69
CA THR A 54 8.62 -24.43 -13.08
C THR A 54 7.89 -23.16 -13.53
N CYS A 55 8.31 -21.99 -13.06
CA CYS A 55 7.76 -20.69 -13.44
C CYS A 55 8.33 -20.11 -14.76
N SER A 56 9.28 -20.79 -15.44
CA SER A 56 9.80 -20.33 -16.73
C SER A 56 8.79 -20.48 -17.86
N GLN A 57 8.90 -19.67 -18.91
CA GLN A 57 7.99 -19.72 -20.06
C GLN A 57 8.00 -21.10 -20.75
N ASP A 58 9.15 -21.71 -20.87
CA ASP A 58 9.29 -23.05 -21.48
C ASP A 58 8.56 -24.12 -20.65
N THR A 59 8.72 -24.07 -19.33
CA THR A 59 8.01 -25.01 -18.45
C THR A 59 6.50 -24.73 -18.44
N GLN A 60 6.04 -23.47 -18.47
CA GLN A 60 4.64 -23.16 -18.62
C GLN A 60 4.05 -23.75 -19.92
N LYS A 61 4.77 -23.67 -21.03
CA LYS A 61 4.39 -24.32 -22.29
C LYS A 61 4.32 -25.84 -22.11
N ARG A 62 5.32 -26.45 -21.49
CA ARG A 62 5.35 -27.89 -21.20
C ARG A 62 4.18 -28.32 -20.34
N ILE A 63 3.85 -27.59 -19.28
CA ILE A 63 2.67 -27.88 -18.43
C ILE A 63 1.38 -27.91 -19.26
N ARG A 64 1.16 -26.92 -20.15
CA ARG A 64 -0.02 -26.92 -21.04
C ARG A 64 -0.06 -28.10 -22.00
N GLU A 65 1.08 -28.51 -22.53
CA GLU A 65 1.20 -29.69 -23.38
C GLU A 65 0.82 -30.95 -22.61
N VAL A 66 1.41 -31.16 -21.42
CA VAL A 66 1.14 -32.33 -20.56
C VAL A 66 -0.32 -32.37 -20.10
N ILE A 67 -0.92 -31.23 -19.77
CA ILE A 67 -2.34 -31.16 -19.43
C ILE A 67 -3.20 -31.76 -20.57
N ARG A 68 -2.91 -31.39 -21.82
CA ARG A 68 -3.66 -31.89 -22.99
C ARG A 68 -3.31 -33.34 -23.33
N GLU A 69 -2.02 -33.70 -23.34
CA GLU A 69 -1.53 -35.05 -23.67
C GLU A 69 -2.05 -36.12 -22.69
N LYS A 70 -2.11 -35.78 -21.42
CA LYS A 70 -2.48 -36.69 -20.34
C LYS A 70 -3.92 -36.51 -19.87
N ASP A 71 -4.68 -35.61 -20.50
CA ASP A 71 -6.05 -35.26 -20.10
C ASP A 71 -6.14 -34.97 -18.60
N LEU A 72 -5.24 -34.09 -18.10
CA LEU A 72 -5.20 -33.73 -16.69
C LEU A 72 -6.40 -32.85 -16.34
N ASN A 73 -7.05 -33.14 -15.23
CA ASN A 73 -8.14 -32.32 -14.72
C ASN A 73 -7.80 -31.64 -13.38
N ARG A 74 -6.60 -31.89 -12.84
CA ARG A 74 -6.03 -31.22 -11.66
C ARG A 74 -4.52 -31.10 -11.79
N VAL A 75 -3.97 -30.02 -11.27
CA VAL A 75 -2.52 -29.79 -11.28
C VAL A 75 -2.05 -29.40 -9.89
N VAL A 76 -0.95 -30.01 -9.48
CA VAL A 76 -0.22 -29.65 -8.25
C VAL A 76 1.17 -29.18 -8.65
N VAL A 77 1.61 -28.02 -8.14
CA VAL A 77 2.98 -27.52 -8.33
C VAL A 77 3.66 -27.43 -6.98
N ALA A 78 4.71 -28.22 -6.80
CA ALA A 78 5.56 -28.18 -5.61
C ALA A 78 6.77 -27.28 -5.86
N SER A 79 6.78 -26.06 -5.28
CA SER A 79 7.80 -25.04 -5.57
C SER A 79 7.95 -24.02 -4.44
N CYS A 80 8.05 -22.74 -4.74
CA CYS A 80 8.06 -21.63 -3.79
C CYS A 80 6.66 -21.32 -3.24
N THR A 81 6.55 -20.29 -2.41
CA THR A 81 5.27 -19.86 -1.82
C THR A 81 4.22 -19.50 -2.89
N PRO A 82 2.94 -19.90 -2.71
CA PRO A 82 1.83 -19.48 -3.58
C PRO A 82 1.74 -17.96 -3.81
N ARG A 83 2.13 -17.16 -2.80
CA ARG A 83 2.11 -15.69 -2.87
C ARG A 83 2.89 -15.11 -4.05
N THR A 84 3.84 -15.85 -4.62
CA THR A 84 4.70 -15.37 -5.70
C THR A 84 4.16 -15.71 -7.08
N HIS A 85 3.72 -16.96 -7.31
CA HIS A 85 3.46 -17.45 -8.65
C HIS A 85 2.13 -18.22 -8.82
N GLU A 86 1.25 -18.24 -7.81
CA GLU A 86 -0.03 -18.94 -7.93
C GLU A 86 -0.83 -18.46 -9.13
N GLY A 87 -0.95 -17.13 -9.31
CA GLY A 87 -1.67 -16.54 -10.43
C GLY A 87 -1.09 -16.93 -11.81
N LEU A 88 0.23 -17.10 -11.92
CA LEU A 88 0.88 -17.56 -13.14
C LEU A 88 0.45 -18.98 -13.50
N PHE A 89 0.45 -19.90 -12.55
CA PHE A 89 0.04 -21.28 -12.79
C PHE A 89 -1.47 -21.40 -13.04
N GLN A 90 -2.29 -20.63 -12.34
CA GLN A 90 -3.72 -20.55 -12.59
C GLN A 90 -4.03 -20.11 -14.01
N GLU A 91 -3.28 -19.13 -14.53
CA GLU A 91 -3.40 -18.69 -15.92
C GLU A 91 -2.96 -19.79 -16.90
N THR A 92 -1.90 -20.53 -16.58
CA THR A 92 -1.42 -21.66 -17.38
C THR A 92 -2.48 -22.76 -17.51
N LEU A 93 -3.21 -23.07 -16.41
CA LEU A 93 -4.33 -24.02 -16.48
C LEU A 93 -5.46 -23.48 -17.36
N ARG A 94 -5.82 -22.19 -17.20
CA ARG A 94 -6.86 -21.55 -18.00
C ARG A 94 -6.55 -21.61 -19.50
N GLU A 95 -5.31 -21.32 -19.89
CA GLU A 95 -4.84 -21.43 -21.27
C GLU A 95 -4.83 -22.88 -21.81
N ALA A 96 -4.71 -23.86 -20.93
CA ALA A 96 -4.83 -25.27 -21.29
C ALA A 96 -6.27 -25.76 -21.36
N GLY A 97 -7.29 -24.93 -20.98
CA GLY A 97 -8.70 -25.30 -20.95
C GLY A 97 -9.20 -25.93 -19.66
N VAL A 98 -8.40 -25.91 -18.60
CA VAL A 98 -8.76 -26.42 -17.26
C VAL A 98 -9.18 -25.25 -16.36
N ASN A 99 -10.19 -25.46 -15.51
CA ASN A 99 -10.60 -24.45 -14.55
C ASN A 99 -9.43 -24.09 -13.62
N LYS A 100 -9.07 -22.82 -13.53
CA LYS A 100 -7.89 -22.32 -12.81
C LYS A 100 -7.87 -22.64 -11.31
N TYR A 101 -9.00 -22.97 -10.72
CA TYR A 101 -9.14 -23.34 -9.31
C TYR A 101 -9.01 -24.85 -9.05
N LEU A 102 -8.85 -25.66 -10.08
CA LEU A 102 -8.45 -27.06 -9.96
C LEU A 102 -6.93 -27.21 -9.86
N PHE A 103 -6.34 -26.29 -9.12
CA PHE A 103 -4.91 -26.09 -8.93
C PHE A 103 -4.56 -26.01 -7.45
N GLU A 104 -3.44 -26.64 -7.08
CA GLU A 104 -2.87 -26.53 -5.73
C GLU A 104 -1.37 -26.25 -5.83
N MET A 105 -0.86 -25.35 -5.00
CA MET A 105 0.57 -25.02 -4.94
C MET A 105 1.14 -25.36 -3.57
N THR A 106 2.15 -26.25 -3.55
CA THR A 106 2.82 -26.70 -2.35
C THR A 106 4.12 -25.95 -2.15
N ASP A 107 4.28 -25.30 -1.02
CA ASP A 107 5.52 -24.62 -0.67
C ASP A 107 6.55 -25.61 -0.09
N ILE A 108 7.53 -25.99 -0.92
CA ILE A 108 8.67 -26.83 -0.53
C ILE A 108 9.99 -26.04 -0.45
N ARG A 109 9.94 -24.73 -0.59
CA ARG A 109 11.07 -23.83 -0.44
C ARG A 109 11.07 -23.18 0.95
N GLU A 110 10.15 -22.25 1.20
CA GLU A 110 10.07 -21.51 2.45
C GLU A 110 9.72 -22.41 3.64
N GLN A 111 8.81 -23.36 3.43
CA GLN A 111 8.36 -24.26 4.49
C GLN A 111 9.19 -25.55 4.61
N CYS A 112 10.13 -25.80 3.70
CA CYS A 112 10.91 -27.03 3.68
C CYS A 112 12.41 -26.78 3.49
N SER A 113 12.92 -26.51 2.29
CA SER A 113 14.35 -26.43 2.03
C SER A 113 15.07 -25.34 2.82
N TRP A 114 14.45 -24.19 3.03
CA TRP A 114 15.07 -23.08 3.78
C TRP A 114 15.12 -23.31 5.29
N VAL A 115 14.14 -24.02 5.85
CA VAL A 115 14.11 -24.31 7.30
C VAL A 115 14.87 -25.57 7.69
N HIS A 116 15.20 -26.43 6.73
CA HIS A 116 15.89 -27.70 6.96
C HIS A 116 17.22 -27.82 6.19
N GLN A 117 17.93 -26.71 5.99
CA GLN A 117 19.17 -26.65 5.20
C GLN A 117 20.25 -27.66 5.66
N LYS A 118 20.28 -28.01 6.94
CA LYS A 118 21.28 -28.91 7.54
C LYS A 118 20.83 -30.37 7.59
N GLU A 119 19.61 -30.67 7.16
CA GLU A 119 18.97 -31.98 7.30
C GLU A 119 18.30 -32.42 5.98
N PRO A 120 19.07 -32.63 4.88
CA PRO A 120 18.53 -32.90 3.55
C PRO A 120 17.59 -34.09 3.44
N GLU A 121 17.87 -35.16 4.19
CA GLU A 121 17.03 -36.37 4.20
C GLU A 121 15.66 -36.08 4.81
N LEU A 122 15.62 -35.44 5.97
CA LEU A 122 14.38 -35.02 6.62
C LEU A 122 13.62 -33.98 5.79
N ALA A 123 14.33 -33.05 5.13
CA ALA A 123 13.75 -32.11 4.19
C ALA A 123 13.06 -32.81 3.01
N THR A 124 13.70 -33.85 2.46
CA THR A 124 13.13 -34.65 1.36
C THR A 124 11.87 -35.39 1.80
N GLU A 125 11.88 -36.01 2.97
CA GLU A 125 10.70 -36.72 3.51
C GLU A 125 9.57 -35.72 3.83
N LYS A 126 9.89 -34.58 4.40
CA LYS A 126 8.90 -33.48 4.60
C LYS A 126 8.30 -32.99 3.29
N ALA A 127 9.10 -32.80 2.25
CA ALA A 127 8.62 -32.42 0.94
C ALA A 127 7.63 -33.44 0.36
N LYS A 128 7.93 -34.74 0.47
CA LYS A 128 7.02 -35.84 0.07
C LYS A 128 5.68 -35.73 0.82
N SER A 129 5.72 -35.53 2.14
CA SER A 129 4.52 -35.45 2.98
C SER A 129 3.67 -34.22 2.62
N LEU A 130 4.29 -33.02 2.41
CA LEU A 130 3.60 -31.81 2.00
C LEU A 130 2.91 -31.97 0.64
N VAL A 131 3.62 -32.54 -0.35
CA VAL A 131 3.06 -32.76 -1.68
C VAL A 131 1.94 -33.80 -1.65
N ARG A 132 2.10 -34.88 -0.89
CA ARG A 132 1.05 -35.88 -0.67
C ARG A 132 -0.21 -35.26 -0.08
N GLY A 133 -0.07 -34.37 0.91
CA GLY A 133 -1.19 -33.57 1.45
C GLY A 133 -1.90 -32.74 0.39
N SER A 134 -1.15 -32.01 -0.43
CA SER A 134 -1.72 -31.21 -1.53
C SER A 134 -2.41 -32.07 -2.60
N ILE A 135 -1.89 -33.26 -2.89
CA ILE A 135 -2.55 -34.24 -3.76
C ILE A 135 -3.88 -34.69 -3.14
N GLY A 136 -3.89 -35.02 -1.83
CA GLY A 136 -5.12 -35.37 -1.11
C GLY A 136 -6.18 -34.28 -1.18
N LYS A 137 -5.79 -33.05 -0.91
CA LYS A 137 -6.67 -31.86 -1.04
C LYS A 137 -7.14 -31.66 -2.47
N SER A 138 -6.25 -31.79 -3.46
CA SER A 138 -6.57 -31.50 -4.87
C SER A 138 -7.69 -32.37 -5.42
N ARG A 139 -7.87 -33.60 -4.90
CA ARG A 139 -8.96 -34.50 -5.28
C ARG A 139 -10.35 -33.96 -4.97
N LEU A 140 -10.44 -33.11 -3.94
CA LEU A 140 -11.68 -32.49 -3.47
C LEU A 140 -11.86 -31.05 -3.96
N LEU A 141 -10.98 -30.55 -4.84
CA LEU A 141 -11.18 -29.26 -5.46
C LEU A 141 -12.33 -29.32 -6.45
N GLU A 142 -13.16 -28.29 -6.43
CA GLU A 142 -14.29 -28.11 -7.33
C GLU A 142 -14.02 -26.93 -8.29
N PRO A 143 -14.53 -26.98 -9.52
CA PRO A 143 -14.40 -25.87 -10.44
C PRO A 143 -15.21 -24.69 -9.93
N LEU A 144 -14.55 -23.56 -9.68
CA LEU A 144 -15.24 -22.33 -9.27
C LEU A 144 -15.63 -21.49 -10.47
N THR A 145 -16.80 -20.87 -10.38
CA THR A 145 -17.32 -19.96 -11.40
C THR A 145 -16.99 -18.52 -11.01
N LEU A 146 -16.62 -17.73 -12.01
CA LEU A 146 -16.43 -16.29 -11.89
C LEU A 146 -17.64 -15.56 -12.43
N LYS A 147 -18.04 -14.49 -11.74
CA LYS A 147 -19.05 -13.55 -12.24
C LYS A 147 -18.34 -12.40 -12.93
N LYS A 148 -18.85 -11.99 -14.10
CA LYS A 148 -18.39 -10.76 -14.75
C LYS A 148 -19.25 -9.61 -14.26
N ILE A 149 -18.57 -8.56 -13.78
CA ILE A 149 -19.19 -7.27 -13.44
C ILE A 149 -18.66 -6.23 -14.42
N SER A 150 -19.53 -5.35 -14.93
CA SER A 150 -19.12 -4.23 -15.77
C SER A 150 -18.25 -3.25 -14.97
N VAL A 151 -17.38 -2.51 -15.64
CA VAL A 151 -16.57 -1.46 -15.03
C VAL A 151 -17.08 -0.11 -15.49
N ASN A 152 -17.38 0.77 -14.53
CA ASN A 152 -17.59 2.18 -14.82
C ASN A 152 -16.22 2.84 -15.08
N PRO A 153 -15.94 3.37 -16.29
CA PRO A 153 -14.62 3.92 -16.63
C PRO A 153 -14.38 5.33 -16.07
N THR A 154 -14.93 5.62 -14.90
CA THR A 154 -14.78 6.91 -14.22
C THR A 154 -13.99 6.72 -12.92
N ALA A 155 -13.11 7.65 -12.59
CA ALA A 155 -12.36 7.67 -11.33
C ALA A 155 -12.91 8.73 -10.37
N LEU A 156 -12.87 8.44 -9.06
CA LEU A 156 -12.99 9.41 -7.99
C LEU A 156 -11.60 9.68 -7.40
N VAL A 157 -11.20 10.94 -7.33
CA VAL A 157 -9.98 11.39 -6.66
C VAL A 157 -10.38 12.27 -5.47
N ILE A 158 -9.96 11.88 -4.26
CA ILE A 158 -10.29 12.57 -3.00
C ILE A 158 -9.08 13.36 -2.53
N GLY A 159 -9.16 14.69 -2.63
CA GLY A 159 -8.11 15.66 -2.31
C GLY A 159 -7.56 16.35 -3.56
N GLY A 160 -7.64 17.68 -3.59
CA GLY A 160 -7.24 18.55 -4.69
C GLY A 160 -5.83 19.14 -4.52
N GLY A 161 -4.96 18.53 -3.71
CA GLY A 161 -3.54 18.86 -3.65
C GLY A 161 -2.77 18.36 -4.88
N ILE A 162 -1.45 18.60 -4.93
CA ILE A 162 -0.63 18.24 -6.10
C ILE A 162 -0.72 16.76 -6.49
N SER A 163 -0.87 15.86 -5.51
CA SER A 163 -1.02 14.42 -5.80
C SER A 163 -2.37 14.11 -6.47
N GLY A 164 -3.46 14.71 -5.98
CA GLY A 164 -4.78 14.55 -6.58
C GLY A 164 -4.86 15.17 -7.97
N ILE A 165 -4.36 16.39 -8.15
CA ILE A 165 -4.23 17.07 -9.44
C ILE A 165 -3.46 16.20 -10.45
N THR A 166 -2.29 15.68 -10.04
CA THR A 166 -1.45 14.82 -10.88
C THR A 166 -2.17 13.53 -11.28
N SER A 167 -2.84 12.88 -10.32
CA SER A 167 -3.61 11.65 -10.59
C SER A 167 -4.78 11.92 -11.54
N ALA A 168 -5.52 13.00 -11.33
CA ALA A 168 -6.65 13.39 -12.16
C ALA A 168 -6.23 13.68 -13.60
N LEU A 169 -5.19 14.50 -13.79
CA LEU A 169 -4.63 14.81 -15.11
C LEU A 169 -4.09 13.57 -15.81
N SER A 170 -3.39 12.70 -15.08
CA SER A 170 -2.85 11.44 -15.64
C SER A 170 -3.96 10.53 -16.18
N LEU A 171 -5.05 10.38 -15.45
CA LEU A 171 -6.20 9.58 -15.87
C LEU A 171 -6.97 10.24 -17.02
N ALA A 172 -7.19 11.56 -16.96
CA ALA A 172 -7.87 12.31 -18.01
C ALA A 172 -7.13 12.24 -19.35
N ARG A 173 -5.78 12.35 -19.34
CA ARG A 173 -4.92 12.16 -20.53
C ARG A 173 -5.02 10.77 -21.13
N GLN A 174 -5.32 9.74 -20.32
CA GLN A 174 -5.57 8.38 -20.77
C GLN A 174 -7.00 8.16 -21.28
N GLY A 175 -7.85 9.21 -21.26
CA GLY A 175 -9.21 9.20 -21.77
C GLY A 175 -10.31 8.90 -20.75
N PHE A 176 -9.97 8.69 -19.47
CA PHE A 176 -10.93 8.42 -18.40
C PHE A 176 -11.58 9.70 -17.87
N LYS A 177 -12.84 9.61 -17.48
CA LYS A 177 -13.53 10.66 -16.74
C LYS A 177 -13.09 10.64 -15.28
N VAL A 178 -12.94 11.81 -14.66
CA VAL A 178 -12.47 11.96 -13.27
C VAL A 178 -13.37 12.91 -12.51
N HIS A 179 -13.79 12.52 -11.32
CA HIS A 179 -14.38 13.38 -10.31
C HIS A 179 -13.29 13.74 -9.29
N LEU A 180 -12.91 15.01 -9.23
CA LEU A 180 -11.92 15.54 -8.28
C LEU A 180 -12.64 16.28 -7.14
N VAL A 181 -12.57 15.74 -5.93
CA VAL A 181 -13.25 16.28 -4.73
C VAL A 181 -12.22 16.92 -3.82
N GLU A 182 -12.47 18.18 -3.45
CA GLU A 182 -11.61 18.95 -2.56
C GLU A 182 -12.43 19.62 -1.45
N LYS A 183 -11.99 19.48 -0.20
CA LYS A 183 -12.65 20.06 0.97
C LYS A 183 -12.49 21.57 1.09
N GLN A 184 -11.44 22.11 0.50
CA GLN A 184 -11.15 23.54 0.49
C GLN A 184 -11.84 24.24 -0.70
N GLN A 185 -11.88 25.58 -0.64
CA GLN A 185 -12.44 26.42 -1.70
C GLN A 185 -11.53 26.55 -2.93
N ARG A 186 -10.32 25.98 -2.89
CA ARG A 186 -9.34 26.03 -3.98
C ARG A 186 -8.51 24.76 -4.06
N LEU A 187 -8.04 24.44 -5.26
CA LEU A 187 -7.06 23.38 -5.50
C LEU A 187 -5.65 23.83 -5.09
N GLY A 188 -4.72 22.86 -4.96
CA GLY A 188 -3.28 23.10 -4.78
C GLY A 188 -2.71 22.61 -3.46
N GLY A 189 -3.52 22.57 -2.39
CA GLY A 189 -3.11 22.07 -1.07
C GLY A 189 -1.83 22.75 -0.54
N ASN A 190 -0.90 21.95 -0.03
CA ASN A 190 0.34 22.46 0.59
C ASN A 190 1.30 23.13 -0.40
N LEU A 191 1.18 22.90 -1.71
CA LEU A 191 2.11 23.47 -2.68
C LEU A 191 1.99 25.00 -2.78
N TRP A 192 0.88 25.61 -2.36
CA TRP A 192 0.73 27.06 -2.25
C TRP A 192 1.74 27.74 -1.34
N PHE A 193 2.31 27.01 -0.39
CA PHE A 193 3.24 27.54 0.59
C PHE A 193 4.71 27.39 0.20
N LEU A 194 5.00 26.63 -0.85
CA LEU A 194 6.35 26.51 -1.39
C LEU A 194 6.55 27.54 -2.51
N LYS A 195 7.55 28.38 -2.37
CA LYS A 195 7.87 29.43 -3.34
C LYS A 195 8.89 29.00 -4.38
N HIS A 196 9.84 28.18 -3.97
CA HIS A 196 10.86 27.63 -4.84
C HIS A 196 11.24 26.21 -4.41
N GLY A 197 11.79 25.46 -5.32
CA GLY A 197 12.35 24.13 -5.05
C GLY A 197 13.82 24.20 -4.67
N LEU A 198 14.39 23.04 -4.32
CA LEU A 198 15.78 22.91 -3.94
C LEU A 198 16.73 23.15 -5.14
N ASP A 199 16.30 22.74 -6.33
CA ASP A 199 17.00 22.96 -7.62
C ASP A 199 16.58 24.28 -8.31
N GLY A 200 15.82 25.14 -7.62
CA GLY A 200 15.33 26.40 -8.17
C GLY A 200 14.03 26.26 -8.98
N GLU A 201 13.28 25.17 -8.78
CA GLU A 201 11.97 24.98 -9.43
C GLU A 201 10.98 26.07 -9.00
N ASP A 202 10.25 26.64 -9.96
CA ASP A 202 9.14 27.56 -9.73
C ASP A 202 7.86 26.76 -9.40
N TRP A 203 7.67 26.45 -8.12
CA TRP A 203 6.48 25.72 -7.66
C TRP A 203 5.18 26.51 -7.81
N PRO A 204 5.12 27.83 -7.58
CA PRO A 204 3.93 28.63 -7.85
C PRO A 204 3.52 28.62 -9.33
N GLY A 205 4.46 28.82 -10.25
CA GLY A 205 4.20 28.76 -11.69
C GLY A 205 3.74 27.36 -12.11
N TYR A 206 4.43 26.33 -11.66
CA TYR A 206 4.03 24.94 -11.90
C TYR A 206 2.62 24.63 -11.39
N LEU A 207 2.29 25.05 -10.17
CA LEU A 207 0.97 24.79 -9.58
C LEU A 207 -0.14 25.50 -10.37
N ASN A 208 0.06 26.78 -10.71
CA ASN A 208 -0.92 27.56 -11.47
C ASN A 208 -1.18 26.93 -12.85
N ASP A 209 -0.13 26.46 -13.53
CA ASP A 209 -0.28 25.77 -14.81
C ASP A 209 -1.07 24.46 -14.65
N LYS A 210 -0.82 23.69 -13.58
CA LYS A 210 -1.54 22.45 -13.33
C LYS A 210 -2.99 22.64 -12.93
N ILE A 211 -3.29 23.69 -12.16
CA ILE A 211 -4.68 24.06 -11.83
C ILE A 211 -5.43 24.44 -13.10
N ARG A 212 -4.85 25.33 -13.93
CA ARG A 212 -5.44 25.72 -15.22
C ARG A 212 -5.69 24.50 -16.12
N GLU A 213 -4.72 23.57 -16.23
CA GLU A 213 -4.87 22.34 -17.00
C GLU A 213 -6.04 21.46 -16.49
N VAL A 214 -6.27 21.41 -15.17
CA VAL A 214 -7.42 20.70 -14.57
C VAL A 214 -8.73 21.42 -14.88
N GLU A 215 -8.78 22.75 -14.71
CA GLU A 215 -9.98 23.56 -14.91
C GLU A 215 -10.45 23.58 -16.37
N GLU A 216 -9.52 23.56 -17.32
CA GLU A 216 -9.80 23.53 -18.76
C GLU A 216 -10.08 22.10 -19.31
N ASN A 217 -9.93 21.06 -18.49
CA ASN A 217 -10.07 19.69 -18.94
C ASN A 217 -11.51 19.17 -18.85
N GLU A 218 -12.17 18.98 -20.00
CA GLU A 218 -13.56 18.50 -20.08
C GLU A 218 -13.82 17.13 -19.45
N ARG A 219 -12.76 16.34 -19.17
CA ARG A 219 -12.86 15.03 -18.52
C ARG A 219 -12.76 15.08 -17.01
N ILE A 220 -12.52 16.27 -16.42
CA ILE A 220 -12.36 16.43 -14.97
C ILE A 220 -13.49 17.28 -14.44
N ASP A 221 -14.38 16.69 -13.65
CA ASP A 221 -15.38 17.43 -12.88
C ASP A 221 -14.79 17.79 -11.51
N ILE A 222 -14.76 19.07 -11.17
CA ILE A 222 -14.20 19.57 -9.91
C ILE A 222 -15.32 19.86 -8.92
N TYR A 223 -15.16 19.42 -7.67
CA TYR A 223 -16.08 19.63 -6.56
C TYR A 223 -15.33 20.25 -5.38
N LEU A 224 -15.30 21.58 -5.32
CA LEU A 224 -14.71 22.35 -4.23
C LEU A 224 -15.68 22.48 -3.05
N ASP A 225 -15.14 22.81 -1.87
CA ASP A 225 -15.90 22.93 -0.62
C ASP A 225 -16.78 21.70 -0.34
N THR A 226 -16.26 20.51 -0.68
CA THR A 226 -17.02 19.27 -0.76
C THR A 226 -16.26 18.13 -0.11
N VAL A 227 -16.97 17.31 0.66
CA VAL A 227 -16.41 16.11 1.32
C VAL A 227 -17.22 14.86 1.01
N VAL A 228 -16.58 13.70 1.13
CA VAL A 228 -17.20 12.39 1.01
C VAL A 228 -18.01 12.10 2.27
N LYS A 229 -19.30 11.80 2.10
CA LYS A 229 -20.23 11.45 3.20
C LYS A 229 -20.42 9.95 3.33
N ASN A 230 -20.47 9.23 2.22
CA ASN A 230 -20.67 7.77 2.20
C ASN A 230 -20.10 7.17 0.93
N VAL A 231 -19.64 5.92 1.01
CA VAL A 231 -19.16 5.12 -0.12
C VAL A 231 -19.79 3.74 -0.04
N GLN A 232 -20.34 3.28 -1.17
CA GLN A 232 -20.95 1.96 -1.29
C GLN A 232 -20.47 1.29 -2.58
N GLY A 233 -20.73 -0.01 -2.73
CA GLY A 233 -20.36 -0.78 -3.92
C GLY A 233 -19.03 -1.49 -3.77
N SER A 234 -18.42 -1.83 -4.89
CA SER A 234 -17.15 -2.58 -4.97
C SER A 234 -16.35 -2.13 -6.19
N VAL A 235 -15.15 -2.68 -6.34
CA VAL A 235 -14.29 -2.42 -7.50
C VAL A 235 -15.07 -2.48 -8.82
N GLY A 236 -14.86 -1.47 -9.65
CA GLY A 236 -15.58 -1.29 -10.92
C GLY A 236 -16.92 -0.56 -10.81
N ASN A 237 -17.59 -0.56 -9.64
CA ASN A 237 -18.94 0.00 -9.44
C ASN A 237 -19.14 0.56 -8.05
N PHE A 238 -18.44 1.64 -7.74
CA PHE A 238 -18.64 2.39 -6.51
C PHE A 238 -19.72 3.47 -6.71
N THR A 239 -20.43 3.77 -5.64
CA THR A 239 -21.34 4.90 -5.52
C THR A 239 -20.92 5.73 -4.31
N THR A 240 -20.59 7.00 -4.52
CA THR A 240 -20.15 7.93 -3.49
C THR A 240 -21.13 9.07 -3.32
N GLN A 241 -21.59 9.29 -2.09
CA GLN A 241 -22.40 10.45 -1.73
C GLN A 241 -21.48 11.58 -1.24
N LEU A 242 -21.64 12.75 -1.82
CA LEU A 242 -20.96 13.99 -1.45
C LEU A 242 -21.85 14.87 -0.61
N THR A 243 -21.23 15.72 0.24
CA THR A 243 -21.88 16.77 1.02
C THR A 243 -21.02 18.02 1.04
N GLY A 244 -21.63 19.18 1.35
CA GLY A 244 -20.98 20.49 1.27
C GLY A 244 -21.43 21.27 0.07
N GLY A 245 -20.55 21.98 -0.60
CA GLY A 245 -20.85 22.85 -1.75
C GLY A 245 -21.53 22.14 -2.92
N HIS A 246 -21.28 20.84 -3.09
CA HIS A 246 -21.84 20.02 -4.16
C HIS A 246 -22.44 18.71 -3.63
N ALA A 247 -23.57 18.79 -2.91
CA ALA A 247 -24.27 17.60 -2.40
C ALA A 247 -24.90 16.80 -3.56
N ARG A 248 -24.33 15.62 -3.87
CA ARG A 248 -24.80 14.73 -4.95
C ARG A 248 -24.26 13.32 -4.80
N GLU A 249 -24.75 12.43 -5.63
CA GLU A 249 -24.27 11.06 -5.77
C GLU A 249 -23.44 10.92 -7.05
N LEU A 250 -22.29 10.24 -6.94
CA LEU A 250 -21.38 9.95 -8.05
C LEU A 250 -21.18 8.45 -8.21
N GLN A 251 -21.14 7.99 -9.46
CA GLN A 251 -20.83 6.60 -9.83
C GLN A 251 -19.45 6.53 -10.48
N HIS A 252 -18.62 5.61 -10.03
CA HIS A 252 -17.24 5.46 -10.53
C HIS A 252 -16.70 4.04 -10.30
N GLY A 253 -15.64 3.67 -11.03
CA GLY A 253 -15.04 2.33 -10.95
C GLY A 253 -13.90 2.22 -9.96
N VAL A 254 -13.22 3.33 -9.65
CA VAL A 254 -12.05 3.36 -8.76
C VAL A 254 -12.03 4.60 -7.87
N ILE A 255 -11.26 4.53 -6.78
CA ILE A 255 -11.04 5.64 -5.85
C ILE A 255 -9.54 5.85 -5.67
N ILE A 256 -9.06 7.10 -5.71
CA ILE A 256 -7.70 7.49 -5.32
C ILE A 256 -7.78 8.41 -4.11
N VAL A 257 -7.18 7.99 -2.99
CA VAL A 257 -7.09 8.78 -1.76
C VAL A 257 -5.81 9.61 -1.80
N ALA A 258 -5.98 10.94 -1.83
CA ALA A 258 -4.91 11.94 -1.92
C ALA A 258 -5.13 13.11 -0.94
N THR A 259 -5.69 12.82 0.25
CA THR A 259 -6.15 13.79 1.26
C THR A 259 -5.05 14.67 1.86
N GLY A 260 -3.79 14.33 1.61
CA GLY A 260 -2.66 15.14 2.07
C GLY A 260 -2.35 14.98 3.56
N ALA A 261 -1.64 15.97 4.11
CA ALA A 261 -1.26 16.09 5.51
C ALA A 261 -1.04 17.57 5.84
N GLU A 262 -0.75 17.88 7.10
CA GLU A 262 -0.58 19.25 7.59
C GLU A 262 0.82 19.47 8.15
N GLU A 263 1.26 20.74 8.24
CA GLU A 263 2.43 21.12 9.00
C GLU A 263 2.11 21.05 10.48
N TYR A 264 3.00 20.43 11.27
CA TYR A 264 2.91 20.43 12.73
C TYR A 264 2.90 21.86 13.25
N GLN A 265 1.99 22.17 14.15
CA GLN A 265 1.92 23.46 14.82
C GLN A 265 2.68 23.37 16.15
N PRO A 266 3.90 23.99 16.25
CA PRO A 266 4.71 23.87 17.46
C PRO A 266 4.04 24.50 18.68
N GLY A 267 4.11 23.81 19.81
CA GLY A 267 3.79 24.38 21.12
C GLY A 267 5.05 24.80 21.89
N GLU A 268 6.23 24.56 21.30
CA GLU A 268 7.55 24.76 21.89
C GLU A 268 8.31 25.91 21.20
N PHE A 269 9.46 26.26 21.75
CA PHE A 269 10.42 27.22 21.19
C PHE A 269 9.85 28.62 20.90
N LEU A 270 8.96 29.11 21.78
CA LEU A 270 8.32 30.44 21.70
C LEU A 270 7.45 30.63 20.44
N TYR A 271 7.10 29.58 19.69
CA TYR A 271 6.19 29.69 18.54
C TYR A 271 4.81 30.18 19.00
N GLY A 272 4.27 31.17 18.28
CA GLY A 272 3.01 31.82 18.65
C GLY A 272 3.10 32.84 19.80
N ASN A 273 4.20 32.82 20.58
CA ASN A 273 4.45 33.76 21.70
C ASN A 273 5.43 34.87 21.35
N HIS A 274 6.36 34.62 20.41
CA HIS A 274 7.33 35.61 19.95
C HIS A 274 7.27 35.77 18.43
N PRO A 275 7.14 37.00 17.88
CA PRO A 275 6.89 37.24 16.45
C PRO A 275 8.06 36.83 15.53
N ARG A 276 9.24 36.62 16.11
CA ARG A 276 10.45 36.18 15.39
C ARG A 276 10.71 34.67 15.48
N SER A 277 9.81 33.90 16.14
CA SER A 277 9.80 32.45 16.12
C SER A 277 8.76 31.97 15.09
N ILE A 278 9.25 31.48 13.96
CA ILE A 278 8.44 31.13 12.78
C ILE A 278 8.76 29.73 12.29
N THR A 279 7.88 29.12 11.49
CA THR A 279 8.18 27.85 10.83
C THR A 279 8.94 28.05 9.51
N GLN A 280 9.52 26.97 8.95
CA GLN A 280 10.17 27.03 7.62
C GLN A 280 9.18 27.51 6.54
N ARG A 281 7.92 27.10 6.64
CA ARG A 281 6.85 27.53 5.74
C ARG A 281 6.55 29.04 5.83
N GLN A 282 6.57 29.60 7.03
CA GLN A 282 6.43 31.05 7.23
C GLN A 282 7.66 31.81 6.73
N LEU A 283 8.85 31.22 6.86
CA LEU A 283 10.07 31.77 6.32
C LEU A 283 10.03 31.93 4.80
N GLU A 284 9.34 31.05 4.05
CA GLU A 284 9.15 31.19 2.60
C GLU A 284 8.52 32.56 2.24
N THR A 285 7.53 32.99 3.00
CA THR A 285 6.92 34.32 2.82
C THR A 285 7.85 35.43 3.27
N THR A 286 8.52 35.25 4.41
CA THR A 286 9.49 36.25 4.93
C THR A 286 10.64 36.46 3.95
N LEU A 287 11.07 35.41 3.24
CA LEU A 287 12.08 35.50 2.19
C LEU A 287 11.67 36.44 1.03
N GLU A 288 10.40 36.54 0.71
CA GLU A 288 9.93 37.48 -0.33
C GLU A 288 9.97 38.94 0.15
N GLU A 289 9.69 39.18 1.42
CA GLU A 289 9.49 40.53 1.99
C GLU A 289 10.78 41.12 2.60
N THR A 290 11.73 40.27 3.05
CA THR A 290 12.91 40.69 3.79
C THR A 290 14.18 40.56 2.96
N THR A 291 15.06 41.56 3.02
CA THR A 291 16.37 41.57 2.34
C THR A 291 17.55 41.48 3.28
N ARG A 292 17.37 41.65 4.60
CA ARG A 292 18.40 41.52 5.62
C ARG A 292 17.91 40.64 6.75
N PHE A 293 18.68 39.61 7.06
CA PHE A 293 18.28 38.57 8.02
C PHE A 293 19.03 38.62 9.34
N GLY A 294 20.23 39.21 9.37
CA GLY A 294 21.06 39.21 10.60
C GLY A 294 21.48 37.80 10.99
N THR A 295 21.14 37.38 12.19
CA THR A 295 21.41 36.02 12.69
C THR A 295 20.14 35.18 12.63
N VAL A 296 20.21 34.04 11.92
CA VAL A 296 19.12 33.07 11.78
C VAL A 296 19.53 31.75 12.40
N VAL A 297 18.72 31.24 13.30
CA VAL A 297 18.91 29.90 13.90
C VAL A 297 17.73 29.01 13.50
N MET A 298 18.05 27.86 12.89
CA MET A 298 17.05 26.87 12.45
C MET A 298 17.14 25.63 13.35
N ILE A 299 16.03 25.22 13.98
CA ILE A 299 15.98 24.01 14.81
C ILE A 299 15.29 22.90 14.01
N GLN A 300 15.99 21.76 13.84
CA GLN A 300 15.48 20.62 13.09
C GLN A 300 14.61 19.69 13.96
N CYS A 301 13.74 18.91 13.31
CA CYS A 301 12.91 17.84 13.88
C CYS A 301 11.87 18.33 14.91
N VAL A 302 11.38 19.56 14.78
CA VAL A 302 10.30 20.08 15.64
C VAL A 302 9.01 19.34 15.32
N GLY A 303 8.41 18.66 16.32
CA GLY A 303 7.21 17.84 16.14
C GLY A 303 7.43 16.55 15.32
N SER A 304 8.68 16.10 15.11
CA SER A 304 8.99 14.79 14.53
C SER A 304 10.20 14.14 15.21
N ARG A 305 10.33 12.81 15.14
CA ARG A 305 11.30 12.03 15.93
C ARG A 305 11.17 12.30 17.44
N SER A 306 9.95 12.49 17.88
CA SER A 306 9.55 12.72 19.28
C SER A 306 8.83 11.49 19.82
N GLN A 307 8.43 11.52 21.09
CA GLN A 307 7.60 10.43 21.67
C GLN A 307 6.21 10.31 21.00
N GLU A 308 5.62 11.44 20.59
CA GLU A 308 4.31 11.44 19.93
C GLU A 308 4.40 11.11 18.42
N HIS A 309 5.47 11.55 17.77
CA HIS A 309 5.72 11.35 16.35
C HIS A 309 7.11 10.74 16.14
N ALA A 310 7.22 9.42 16.36
CA ALA A 310 8.49 8.71 16.30
C ALA A 310 9.13 8.71 14.89
N TYR A 311 8.35 8.95 13.85
CA TYR A 311 8.82 8.99 12.46
C TYR A 311 9.57 10.28 12.12
N CYS A 312 10.35 10.23 11.03
CA CYS A 312 10.96 11.40 10.40
C CYS A 312 10.06 11.95 9.30
N SER A 313 9.83 13.25 9.29
CA SER A 313 9.06 13.93 8.23
C SER A 313 9.77 14.01 6.88
N ARG A 314 11.06 13.62 6.79
CA ARG A 314 11.86 13.48 5.55
C ARG A 314 12.11 14.77 4.77
N VAL A 315 11.27 15.78 4.89
CA VAL A 315 11.34 17.04 4.12
C VAL A 315 12.16 18.12 4.83
N CYS A 316 12.15 18.15 6.18
CA CYS A 316 12.65 19.26 6.98
C CYS A 316 14.13 19.64 6.73
N CYS A 317 15.02 18.66 6.56
CA CYS A 317 16.45 18.93 6.34
C CYS A 317 16.67 19.59 4.96
N SER A 318 15.99 19.14 3.94
CA SER A 318 16.06 19.75 2.61
C SER A 318 15.45 21.16 2.58
N GLU A 319 14.34 21.35 3.28
CA GLU A 319 13.66 22.64 3.43
C GLU A 319 14.56 23.68 4.12
N ALA A 320 15.17 23.29 5.25
CA ALA A 320 16.08 24.17 5.98
C ALA A 320 17.32 24.54 5.14
N ILE A 321 17.91 23.59 4.42
CA ILE A 321 19.06 23.84 3.55
C ILE A 321 18.68 24.77 2.39
N LYS A 322 17.55 24.51 1.74
CA LYS A 322 17.01 25.37 0.67
C LYS A 322 16.86 26.82 1.14
N ASN A 323 16.19 27.00 2.28
CA ASN A 323 15.93 28.34 2.82
C ASN A 323 17.23 29.00 3.33
N ALA A 324 18.16 28.24 3.90
CA ALA A 324 19.48 28.74 4.30
C ALA A 324 20.30 29.23 3.10
N ILE A 325 20.30 28.50 1.99
CA ILE A 325 20.94 28.91 0.74
C ILE A 325 20.28 30.21 0.22
N ALA A 326 18.94 30.25 0.17
CA ALA A 326 18.21 31.42 -0.28
C ALA A 326 18.50 32.68 0.57
N ILE A 327 18.61 32.52 1.90
CA ILE A 327 19.02 33.61 2.80
C ILE A 327 20.44 34.09 2.43
N LYS A 328 21.41 33.17 2.31
CA LYS A 328 22.82 33.52 2.03
C LYS A 328 23.03 34.12 0.65
N GLU A 329 22.25 33.74 -0.35
CA GLU A 329 22.29 34.33 -1.68
C GLU A 329 21.67 35.74 -1.70
N LYS A 330 20.67 36.00 -0.85
CA LYS A 330 20.00 37.30 -0.72
C LYS A 330 20.73 38.27 0.21
N ASP A 331 21.27 37.71 1.32
CA ASP A 331 22.05 38.43 2.35
C ASP A 331 23.33 37.66 2.68
N PRO A 332 24.43 37.85 1.92
CA PRO A 332 25.70 37.16 2.20
C PRO A 332 26.28 37.46 3.59
N SER A 333 25.86 38.57 4.23
CA SER A 333 26.31 38.96 5.58
C SER A 333 25.56 38.24 6.71
N ALA A 334 24.42 37.60 6.41
CA ALA A 334 23.64 36.86 7.41
C ALA A 334 24.43 35.70 8.04
N ASN A 335 24.31 35.54 9.35
CA ASN A 335 24.83 34.37 10.05
C ASN A 335 23.71 33.32 10.14
N VAL A 336 23.86 32.19 9.45
CA VAL A 336 22.86 31.12 9.43
C VAL A 336 23.37 29.89 10.14
N TYR A 337 22.63 29.42 11.14
CA TYR A 337 22.94 28.22 11.93
C TYR A 337 21.81 27.21 11.79
N ILE A 338 22.15 25.95 11.50
CA ILE A 338 21.23 24.82 11.47
C ILE A 338 21.58 23.88 12.63
N LEU A 339 20.70 23.81 13.63
CA LEU A 339 20.83 22.91 14.77
C LEU A 339 20.14 21.57 14.41
N TYR A 340 20.90 20.47 14.41
CA TYR A 340 20.42 19.20 13.89
C TYR A 340 20.84 18.00 14.75
N ARG A 341 20.06 16.91 14.69
CA ARG A 341 20.38 15.60 15.27
C ARG A 341 21.00 14.66 14.24
N ASP A 342 20.34 14.50 13.10
CA ASP A 342 20.83 13.84 11.88
C ASP A 342 20.47 14.71 10.69
N LEU A 343 21.37 14.85 9.75
CA LEU A 343 21.09 15.55 8.50
C LEU A 343 20.75 14.54 7.43
N ARG A 344 19.49 14.56 6.98
CA ARG A 344 18.95 13.58 6.03
C ARG A 344 18.76 14.19 4.64
N THR A 345 19.86 14.62 4.04
CA THR A 345 19.94 15.06 2.65
C THR A 345 20.30 13.88 1.74
N TYR A 346 19.44 12.88 1.75
CA TYR A 346 19.68 11.63 1.01
C TYR A 346 19.67 11.81 -0.51
N THR A 347 20.31 10.88 -1.23
CA THR A 347 20.45 10.84 -2.68
C THR A 347 21.21 12.05 -3.23
N TYR A 348 20.72 12.69 -4.28
CA TYR A 348 21.34 13.85 -4.93
C TYR A 348 21.31 15.13 -4.09
N ARG A 349 20.54 15.19 -3.00
CA ARG A 349 20.41 16.38 -2.15
C ARG A 349 21.65 16.70 -1.32
N GLU A 350 22.60 15.79 -1.23
CA GLU A 350 23.90 16.01 -0.60
C GLU A 350 24.69 17.17 -1.24
N VAL A 351 24.49 17.44 -2.54
CA VAL A 351 25.16 18.57 -3.21
C VAL A 351 24.73 19.92 -2.64
N PHE A 352 23.47 20.06 -2.18
CA PHE A 352 22.95 21.29 -1.58
C PHE A 352 23.45 21.49 -0.16
N TYR A 353 23.64 20.40 0.59
CA TYR A 353 24.33 20.47 1.89
C TYR A 353 25.75 21.02 1.73
N ARG A 354 26.52 20.54 0.75
CA ARG A 354 27.86 21.07 0.44
C ARG A 354 27.78 22.54 0.03
N ARG A 355 26.85 22.89 -0.85
CA ARG A 355 26.61 24.28 -1.28
C ARG A 355 26.30 25.21 -0.10
N ALA A 356 25.45 24.78 0.83
CA ALA A 356 25.15 25.56 2.03
C ALA A 356 26.42 25.83 2.89
N ARG A 357 27.29 24.82 3.04
CA ARG A 357 28.56 24.97 3.74
C ARG A 357 29.53 25.91 3.01
N GLU A 358 29.59 25.85 1.69
CA GLU A 358 30.39 26.79 0.88
C GLU A 358 29.93 28.23 1.04
N LEU A 359 28.64 28.44 1.31
CA LEU A 359 28.05 29.73 1.62
C LEU A 359 28.17 30.14 3.11
N ASP A 360 28.98 29.46 3.89
CA ASP A 360 29.19 29.68 5.33
C ASP A 360 27.91 29.50 6.18
N VAL A 361 27.03 28.56 5.81
CA VAL A 361 25.98 28.05 6.71
C VAL A 361 26.61 27.13 7.73
N ARG A 362 26.37 27.37 9.00
CA ARG A 362 26.97 26.62 10.11
C ARG A 362 26.02 25.56 10.63
N PHE A 363 26.54 24.35 10.77
CA PHE A 363 25.78 23.17 11.20
C PHE A 363 26.26 22.76 12.58
N ILE A 364 25.36 22.80 13.58
CA ILE A 364 25.64 22.44 14.97
C ILE A 364 24.88 21.17 15.30
N HIS A 365 25.62 20.10 15.60
CA HIS A 365 25.02 18.81 15.98
C HIS A 365 24.73 18.80 17.48
N PHE A 366 23.50 18.45 17.86
CA PHE A 366 23.12 18.22 19.25
C PHE A 366 22.60 16.78 19.44
N PRO A 367 22.84 16.15 20.63
CA PRO A 367 22.39 14.78 20.87
C PRO A 367 20.88 14.72 21.11
N ASP A 368 20.31 13.54 20.87
CA ASP A 368 18.88 13.31 20.99
C ASP A 368 18.29 13.62 22.37
N GLU A 369 19.08 13.50 23.42
CA GLU A 369 18.68 13.74 24.82
C GLU A 369 18.79 15.22 25.25
N LEU A 370 19.51 16.03 24.49
CA LEU A 370 19.82 17.44 24.86
C LEU A 370 19.30 18.40 23.79
N TYR A 371 17.99 18.59 23.79
CA TYR A 371 17.36 19.59 22.93
C TYR A 371 17.85 21.01 23.21
N PRO A 372 17.94 21.88 22.19
CA PRO A 372 18.21 23.31 22.38
C PRO A 372 17.21 23.92 23.36
N LYS A 373 17.71 24.76 24.27
CA LYS A 373 16.87 25.56 25.17
C LYS A 373 16.65 26.92 24.55
N VAL A 374 15.40 27.34 24.50
CA VAL A 374 14.99 28.61 23.92
C VAL A 374 14.26 29.42 24.99
N GLU A 375 14.75 30.61 25.24
CA GLU A 375 14.25 31.53 26.28
C GLU A 375 14.08 32.93 25.68
N GLU A 376 13.11 33.67 26.19
CA GLU A 376 12.96 35.09 25.93
C GLU A 376 13.89 35.90 26.83
N SER A 377 14.71 36.79 26.28
CA SER A 377 15.61 37.67 26.98
C SER A 377 15.34 39.12 26.61
N GLY A 378 14.41 39.75 27.30
CA GLY A 378 13.86 41.05 26.91
C GLY A 378 13.10 40.97 25.58
N GLU A 379 13.50 41.78 24.60
CA GLU A 379 12.90 41.71 23.22
C GLU A 379 13.62 40.73 22.29
N ARG A 380 14.56 39.94 22.82
CA ARG A 380 15.39 39.01 22.02
C ARG A 380 15.12 37.57 22.40
N ILE A 381 15.42 36.68 21.46
CA ILE A 381 15.42 35.23 21.65
C ILE A 381 16.86 34.81 22.02
N ARG A 382 16.98 33.92 23.01
CA ARG A 382 18.25 33.28 23.38
C ARG A 382 18.14 31.80 23.18
N VAL A 383 19.03 31.23 22.39
CA VAL A 383 19.10 29.78 22.12
C VAL A 383 20.40 29.22 22.71
N GLN A 384 20.30 28.26 23.59
CA GLN A 384 21.45 27.52 24.16
C GLN A 384 21.43 26.10 23.61
N VAL A 385 22.51 25.64 23.00
CA VAL A 385 22.65 24.30 22.44
C VAL A 385 24.00 23.70 22.84
N ARG A 386 23.99 22.40 23.16
CA ARG A 386 25.20 21.61 23.39
C ARG A 386 25.78 21.14 22.07
N ASP A 387 26.92 21.64 21.65
CA ASP A 387 27.66 21.17 20.49
C ASP A 387 28.48 19.95 20.86
N THR A 388 28.24 18.82 20.17
CA THR A 388 28.93 17.55 20.44
C THR A 388 30.35 17.49 19.90
N VAL A 389 30.73 18.36 18.95
CA VAL A 389 32.07 18.39 18.35
C VAL A 389 33.06 19.11 19.27
N ILE A 390 32.71 20.30 19.75
CA ILE A 390 33.53 21.06 20.69
C ILE A 390 33.27 20.66 22.15
N ASN A 391 32.22 19.89 22.39
CA ASN A 391 31.77 19.42 23.71
C ASN A 391 31.52 20.56 24.70
N ASP A 392 30.93 21.66 24.24
CA ASP A 392 30.63 22.84 25.04
C ASP A 392 29.28 23.44 24.65
N ASP A 393 28.75 24.32 25.49
CA ASP A 393 27.47 25.00 25.25
C ASP A 393 27.69 26.25 24.41
N ILE A 394 26.99 26.35 23.31
CA ILE A 394 26.94 27.54 22.45
C ILE A 394 25.67 28.33 22.79
N VAL A 395 25.80 29.63 22.95
CA VAL A 395 24.68 30.54 23.11
C VAL A 395 24.57 31.43 21.88
N LEU A 396 23.40 31.44 21.26
CA LEU A 396 23.08 32.24 20.09
C LEU A 396 21.91 33.19 20.42
N GLU A 397 21.99 34.42 19.91
CA GLU A 397 20.90 35.41 19.98
C GLU A 397 20.40 35.71 18.55
N PRO A 398 19.46 34.90 18.03
CA PRO A 398 18.98 35.07 16.67
C PRO A 398 18.05 36.27 16.53
N ASP A 399 18.12 36.92 15.37
CA ASP A 399 17.10 37.83 14.87
C ASP A 399 15.85 37.07 14.37
N TRP A 400 16.06 35.83 13.91
CA TRP A 400 15.01 34.90 13.48
C TRP A 400 15.29 33.50 14.02
N LEU A 401 14.32 32.95 14.73
CA LEU A 401 14.30 31.54 15.11
C LEU A 401 13.35 30.81 14.17
N VAL A 402 13.87 29.84 13.43
CA VAL A 402 13.11 29.11 12.42
C VAL A 402 12.95 27.65 12.81
N LEU A 403 11.73 27.19 12.90
CA LEU A 403 11.39 25.85 13.33
C LEU A 403 11.12 24.97 12.11
N SER A 404 11.92 23.91 11.95
CA SER A 404 11.68 22.90 10.94
C SER A 404 10.58 21.94 11.41
N ALA A 405 9.34 22.43 11.33
CA ALA A 405 8.15 21.74 11.77
C ALA A 405 7.92 20.47 10.94
N GLY A 406 7.51 19.40 11.59
CA GLY A 406 7.22 18.11 10.95
C GLY A 406 5.94 18.15 10.10
N ILE A 407 5.70 17.06 9.38
CA ILE A 407 4.44 16.82 8.66
C ILE A 407 3.63 15.81 9.46
N VAL A 408 2.39 16.16 9.77
CA VAL A 408 1.46 15.32 10.54
C VAL A 408 0.21 14.99 9.73
N ALA A 409 -0.31 13.79 9.92
CA ALA A 409 -1.53 13.35 9.23
C ALA A 409 -2.75 14.16 9.68
N ASN A 410 -3.71 14.37 8.79
CA ASN A 410 -5.04 14.90 9.08
C ASN A 410 -5.87 13.82 9.82
N ARG A 411 -5.50 13.53 11.08
CA ARG A 411 -5.99 12.34 11.83
C ARG A 411 -7.51 12.21 11.82
N GLU A 412 -8.23 13.29 12.05
CA GLU A 412 -9.70 13.26 12.13
C GLU A 412 -10.34 12.96 10.76
N ASP A 413 -9.93 13.68 9.71
CA ASP A 413 -10.45 13.46 8.36
C ASP A 413 -10.08 12.07 7.83
N ASN A 414 -8.82 11.63 8.07
CA ASN A 414 -8.37 10.31 7.65
C ASN A 414 -9.13 9.20 8.41
N ARG A 415 -9.41 9.39 9.73
CA ARG A 415 -10.20 8.44 10.51
C ARG A 415 -11.61 8.31 9.97
N GLN A 416 -12.29 9.44 9.70
CA GLN A 416 -13.65 9.42 9.13
C GLN A 416 -13.68 8.70 7.78
N LEU A 417 -12.74 9.00 6.88
CA LEU A 417 -12.66 8.35 5.57
C LEU A 417 -12.28 6.86 5.68
N ALA A 418 -11.38 6.53 6.61
CA ALA A 418 -10.98 5.15 6.91
C ALA A 418 -12.16 4.32 7.42
N GLU A 419 -12.98 4.87 8.31
CA GLU A 419 -14.20 4.20 8.82
C GLU A 419 -15.22 3.97 7.71
N LEU A 420 -15.44 4.96 6.82
CA LEU A 420 -16.37 4.85 5.68
C LEU A 420 -15.99 3.75 4.68
N MET A 421 -14.70 3.56 4.43
CA MET A 421 -14.20 2.63 3.42
C MET A 421 -13.46 1.44 4.02
N LYS A 422 -13.41 1.31 5.35
CA LYS A 422 -12.65 0.28 6.09
C LYS A 422 -11.19 0.20 5.65
N LEU A 423 -10.53 1.36 5.55
CA LEU A 423 -9.14 1.46 5.17
C LEU A 423 -8.22 1.44 6.40
N PRO A 424 -7.06 0.77 6.35
CA PRO A 424 -6.12 0.74 7.46
C PRO A 424 -5.40 2.09 7.64
N LEU A 425 -5.21 2.47 8.89
CA LEU A 425 -4.36 3.58 9.32
C LEU A 425 -3.22 3.07 10.18
N ASP A 426 -2.07 3.74 10.12
CA ASP A 426 -0.98 3.54 11.07
C ASP A 426 -1.27 4.22 12.42
N GLU A 427 -0.40 4.04 13.40
CA GLU A 427 -0.50 4.65 14.74
C GLU A 427 -0.47 6.19 14.71
N HIS A 428 0.01 6.77 13.61
CA HIS A 428 0.12 8.22 13.41
C HIS A 428 -1.06 8.80 12.61
N GLY A 429 -1.97 7.95 12.10
CA GLY A 429 -3.15 8.36 11.33
C GLY A 429 -2.89 8.53 9.83
N ASN A 430 -1.77 8.03 9.30
CA ASN A 430 -1.57 7.93 7.87
C ASN A 430 -2.22 6.67 7.32
N PHE A 431 -2.66 6.70 6.06
CA PHE A 431 -3.16 5.51 5.39
C PHE A 431 -2.04 4.53 5.07
N MET A 432 -2.32 3.24 5.23
CA MET A 432 -1.37 2.16 4.96
C MET A 432 -1.68 1.46 3.63
N GLU A 433 -0.65 1.21 2.86
CA GLU A 433 -0.71 0.42 1.64
C GLU A 433 -0.88 -1.08 1.93
N ALA A 434 -1.36 -1.83 0.93
CA ALA A 434 -1.53 -3.28 1.04
C ALA A 434 -0.21 -4.02 1.25
N HIS A 435 0.88 -3.56 0.66
CA HIS A 435 2.22 -4.13 0.82
C HIS A 435 3.29 -3.17 0.31
N VAL A 436 4.24 -2.81 1.17
CA VAL A 436 5.28 -1.79 0.91
C VAL A 436 6.10 -2.01 -0.38
N LYS A 437 6.35 -3.26 -0.80
CA LYS A 437 7.13 -3.58 -1.99
C LYS A 437 6.29 -4.03 -3.20
N LEU A 438 5.23 -4.80 -2.97
CA LEU A 438 4.49 -5.45 -4.04
C LEU A 438 3.24 -4.67 -4.47
N ARG A 439 2.66 -3.88 -3.55
CA ARG A 439 1.45 -3.07 -3.78
C ARG A 439 1.56 -1.73 -3.04
N PRO A 440 2.54 -0.88 -3.42
CA PRO A 440 2.92 0.30 -2.65
C PRO A 440 1.95 1.49 -2.77
N VAL A 441 0.99 1.42 -3.70
CA VAL A 441 -0.03 2.46 -3.93
C VAL A 441 -1.45 1.91 -3.94
N ASP A 442 -1.62 0.62 -3.63
CA ASP A 442 -2.92 -0.05 -3.55
C ASP A 442 -3.32 -0.21 -2.08
N PHE A 443 -4.58 -0.07 -1.75
CA PHE A 443 -5.13 -0.62 -0.52
C PHE A 443 -5.39 -2.13 -0.67
N ALA A 444 -5.62 -2.81 0.45
CA ALA A 444 -6.06 -4.19 0.46
C ALA A 444 -7.43 -4.35 -0.21
N SER A 445 -8.31 -3.35 -0.10
CA SER A 445 -9.58 -3.26 -0.82
C SER A 445 -9.33 -2.95 -2.29
N GLU A 446 -9.81 -3.81 -3.18
CA GLU A 446 -9.62 -3.64 -4.62
C GLU A 446 -10.31 -2.40 -5.17
N GLY A 447 -9.67 -1.73 -6.13
CA GLY A 447 -10.19 -0.51 -6.75
C GLY A 447 -9.96 0.76 -5.95
N VAL A 448 -9.31 0.67 -4.78
CA VAL A 448 -8.94 1.84 -3.95
C VAL A 448 -7.42 1.98 -3.92
N PHE A 449 -6.95 3.18 -4.19
CA PHE A 449 -5.53 3.52 -4.35
C PHE A 449 -5.15 4.70 -3.45
N LEU A 450 -3.86 4.84 -3.18
CA LEU A 450 -3.28 5.76 -2.23
C LEU A 450 -2.11 6.52 -2.83
N CYS A 451 -2.03 7.83 -2.60
CA CYS A 451 -0.86 8.61 -2.98
C CYS A 451 -0.69 9.87 -2.12
N GLY A 452 0.51 10.42 -2.19
CA GLY A 452 0.81 11.69 -1.57
C GLY A 452 1.09 11.61 -0.08
N LEU A 453 0.94 12.76 0.59
CA LEU A 453 1.16 12.87 2.04
C LEU A 453 0.11 12.12 2.87
N ALA A 454 -1.00 11.74 2.28
CA ALA A 454 -1.98 10.86 2.92
C ALA A 454 -1.38 9.51 3.34
N HIS A 455 -0.37 9.03 2.58
CA HIS A 455 0.37 7.81 2.88
C HIS A 455 1.49 8.02 3.91
N SER A 456 2.34 9.00 3.68
CA SER A 456 3.45 9.34 4.58
C SER A 456 4.12 10.63 4.14
N PRO A 457 4.87 11.30 5.02
CA PRO A 457 5.68 12.47 4.66
C PRO A 457 6.66 12.17 3.51
N LYS A 458 6.68 13.02 2.49
CA LYS A 458 7.56 12.97 1.33
C LYS A 458 7.62 14.31 0.60
N ASN A 459 8.64 14.51 -0.21
CA ASN A 459 8.81 15.75 -0.97
C ASN A 459 7.85 15.82 -2.19
N THR A 460 7.85 16.96 -2.87
CA THR A 460 6.93 17.24 -3.98
C THR A 460 7.11 16.27 -5.14
N GLU A 461 8.34 15.97 -5.54
CA GLU A 461 8.67 15.08 -6.66
C GLU A 461 8.24 13.63 -6.35
N GLU A 462 8.44 13.18 -5.10
CA GLU A 462 7.97 11.87 -4.65
C GLU A 462 6.44 11.79 -4.62
N ASN A 463 5.76 12.89 -4.22
CA ASN A 463 4.30 12.99 -4.25
C ASN A 463 3.76 12.86 -5.68
N ILE A 464 4.37 13.56 -6.64
CA ILE A 464 4.02 13.49 -8.07
C ILE A 464 4.24 12.08 -8.60
N THR A 465 5.40 11.49 -8.31
CA THR A 465 5.75 10.12 -8.77
C THR A 465 4.77 9.08 -8.23
N GLN A 466 4.43 9.15 -6.94
CA GLN A 466 3.47 8.23 -6.35
C GLN A 466 2.06 8.42 -6.90
N ALA A 467 1.65 9.65 -7.19
CA ALA A 467 0.36 9.95 -7.81
C ALA A 467 0.25 9.36 -9.22
N LEU A 468 1.33 9.45 -10.02
CA LEU A 468 1.40 8.79 -11.34
C LEU A 468 1.32 7.27 -11.22
N ALA A 469 1.98 6.68 -10.22
CA ALA A 469 1.89 5.24 -9.96
C ALA A 469 0.46 4.81 -9.58
N ALA A 470 -0.22 5.56 -8.70
CA ALA A 470 -1.61 5.30 -8.32
C ALA A 470 -2.56 5.42 -9.53
N ALA A 471 -2.39 6.45 -10.36
CA ALA A 471 -3.16 6.62 -11.60
C ALA A 471 -2.91 5.47 -12.59
N GLY A 472 -1.65 5.03 -12.76
CA GLY A 472 -1.30 3.88 -13.60
C GLY A 472 -1.96 2.58 -13.11
N ARG A 473 -1.99 2.35 -11.80
CA ARG A 473 -2.69 1.20 -11.20
C ARG A 473 -4.20 1.29 -11.40
N ALA A 474 -4.80 2.46 -11.15
CA ALA A 474 -6.22 2.70 -11.38
C ALA A 474 -6.62 2.45 -12.84
N ALA A 475 -5.80 2.89 -13.79
CA ALA A 475 -6.02 2.69 -15.22
C ALA A 475 -6.07 1.19 -15.61
N THR A 476 -5.37 0.30 -14.89
CA THR A 476 -5.45 -1.16 -15.16
C THR A 476 -6.84 -1.75 -14.90
N ILE A 477 -7.66 -1.09 -14.09
CA ILE A 477 -9.05 -1.44 -13.84
C ILE A 477 -9.95 -0.73 -14.85
N LEU A 478 -9.83 0.60 -14.96
CA LEU A 478 -10.68 1.44 -15.79
C LEU A 478 -10.63 1.10 -17.29
N SER A 479 -9.51 0.53 -17.76
CA SER A 479 -9.35 0.12 -19.17
C SER A 479 -10.07 -1.20 -19.53
N ARG A 480 -10.74 -1.84 -18.57
CA ARG A 480 -11.46 -3.11 -18.79
C ARG A 480 -12.95 -2.85 -18.91
N ASP A 481 -13.61 -3.50 -19.83
CA ASP A 481 -15.08 -3.47 -19.93
C ASP A 481 -15.74 -4.21 -18.76
N SER A 482 -15.06 -5.23 -18.23
CA SER A 482 -15.56 -6.04 -17.11
C SER A 482 -14.41 -6.63 -16.28
N LEU A 483 -14.72 -6.89 -15.01
CA LEU A 483 -13.86 -7.64 -14.08
C LEU A 483 -14.47 -9.00 -13.79
N GLU A 484 -13.61 -10.00 -13.62
CA GLU A 484 -14.02 -11.30 -13.11
C GLU A 484 -13.89 -11.29 -11.58
N VAL A 485 -15.01 -11.47 -10.88
CA VAL A 485 -15.09 -11.48 -9.42
C VAL A 485 -15.59 -12.82 -8.90
N GLY A 486 -15.31 -13.16 -7.66
CA GLY A 486 -15.62 -14.46 -7.08
C GLY A 486 -14.39 -15.37 -7.06
N GLY A 487 -14.60 -16.67 -7.25
CA GLY A 487 -13.54 -17.67 -7.13
C GLY A 487 -13.33 -18.07 -5.66
N VAL A 488 -12.16 -17.83 -5.07
CA VAL A 488 -11.88 -18.16 -3.67
C VAL A 488 -12.55 -17.15 -2.75
N VAL A 489 -13.83 -17.35 -2.47
CA VAL A 489 -14.65 -16.52 -1.57
C VAL A 489 -15.24 -17.36 -0.45
N SER A 490 -15.62 -16.72 0.64
CA SER A 490 -16.42 -17.38 1.67
C SER A 490 -17.87 -17.55 1.20
N VAL A 491 -18.48 -18.67 1.53
CA VAL A 491 -19.90 -18.96 1.30
C VAL A 491 -20.60 -19.28 2.62
N ILE A 492 -21.85 -18.91 2.74
CA ILE A 492 -22.66 -19.13 3.94
C ILE A 492 -23.74 -20.15 3.64
N ASP A 493 -23.81 -21.17 4.47
CA ASP A 493 -24.95 -22.09 4.53
C ASP A 493 -26.09 -21.40 5.30
N GLU A 494 -27.13 -20.98 4.58
CA GLU A 494 -28.26 -20.26 5.16
C GLU A 494 -29.01 -21.08 6.24
N ASP A 495 -29.10 -22.39 6.07
CA ASP A 495 -29.85 -23.26 6.98
C ASP A 495 -29.14 -23.36 8.33
N ASN A 496 -27.81 -23.43 8.33
CA ASN A 496 -26.98 -23.44 9.54
C ASN A 496 -26.67 -22.06 10.10
N CYS A 497 -26.99 -20.97 9.40
CA CYS A 497 -26.72 -19.61 9.84
C CYS A 497 -27.59 -19.22 11.05
N ALA A 498 -26.95 -18.94 12.19
CA ALA A 498 -27.64 -18.51 13.42
C ALA A 498 -27.99 -17.00 13.45
N SER A 499 -27.75 -16.25 12.37
CA SER A 499 -27.99 -14.79 12.29
C SER A 499 -27.34 -13.96 13.41
N CYS A 500 -26.21 -14.41 13.95
CA CYS A 500 -25.49 -13.74 15.05
C CYS A 500 -24.68 -12.51 14.60
N LEU A 501 -24.55 -12.29 13.30
CA LEU A 501 -23.86 -11.16 12.65
C LEU A 501 -22.36 -11.00 13.00
N THR A 502 -21.73 -12.01 13.59
CA THR A 502 -20.29 -11.98 13.90
C THR A 502 -19.48 -11.76 12.64
N CYS A 503 -19.83 -12.42 11.52
CA CYS A 503 -19.12 -12.27 10.25
C CYS A 503 -19.12 -10.83 9.69
N LEU A 504 -20.18 -10.04 9.97
CA LEU A 504 -20.24 -8.64 9.56
C LEU A 504 -19.26 -7.77 10.38
N ARG A 505 -19.10 -8.08 11.68
CA ARG A 505 -18.18 -7.35 12.57
C ARG A 505 -16.72 -7.69 12.29
N GLU A 506 -16.43 -8.94 11.98
CA GLU A 506 -15.07 -9.44 11.70
C GLU A 506 -14.56 -9.07 10.31
N CYS A 507 -15.44 -8.74 9.36
CA CYS A 507 -15.04 -8.50 7.98
C CYS A 507 -14.51 -7.07 7.79
N VAL A 508 -13.21 -6.94 7.53
CA VAL A 508 -12.57 -5.66 7.21
C VAL A 508 -12.87 -5.16 5.79
N PHE A 509 -13.46 -6.02 4.93
CA PHE A 509 -13.79 -5.69 3.53
C PHE A 509 -15.28 -5.40 3.30
N ASP A 510 -16.09 -5.43 4.35
CA ASP A 510 -17.54 -5.24 4.27
C ASP A 510 -18.25 -6.18 3.27
N ALA A 511 -17.75 -7.39 3.13
CA ALA A 511 -18.30 -8.38 2.21
C ALA A 511 -19.58 -9.07 2.71
N PRO A 512 -19.76 -9.39 4.03
CA PRO A 512 -21.00 -9.94 4.53
C PRO A 512 -22.09 -8.87 4.68
N PHE A 513 -23.29 -9.22 4.30
CA PHE A 513 -24.49 -8.39 4.49
C PHE A 513 -25.67 -9.25 4.95
N VAL A 514 -26.74 -8.63 5.42
CA VAL A 514 -27.97 -9.34 5.82
C VAL A 514 -28.92 -9.36 4.63
N ASN A 515 -29.33 -10.55 4.19
CA ASN A 515 -30.28 -10.71 3.11
C ASN A 515 -31.75 -10.55 3.58
N ASN A 516 -32.69 -10.63 2.64
CA ASN A 516 -34.12 -10.44 2.90
C ASN A 516 -34.74 -11.47 3.85
N LYS A 517 -34.04 -12.60 4.11
CA LYS A 517 -34.45 -13.63 5.08
C LYS A 517 -33.88 -13.40 6.48
N GLY A 518 -33.16 -12.30 6.70
CA GLY A 518 -32.46 -12.02 7.97
C GLY A 518 -31.22 -12.87 8.21
N LYS A 519 -30.69 -13.53 7.18
CA LYS A 519 -29.48 -14.36 7.22
C LYS A 519 -28.30 -13.58 6.66
N ALA A 520 -27.09 -13.93 7.09
CA ALA A 520 -25.90 -13.36 6.49
C ALA A 520 -25.64 -13.98 5.11
N GLU A 521 -25.19 -13.15 4.17
CA GLU A 521 -24.78 -13.53 2.83
C GLU A 521 -23.46 -12.80 2.48
N ILE A 522 -22.64 -13.34 1.57
CA ILE A 522 -21.36 -12.76 1.18
C ILE A 522 -21.46 -12.15 -0.21
N ASP A 523 -21.08 -10.88 -0.35
CA ASP A 523 -20.85 -10.26 -1.65
C ASP A 523 -19.51 -10.75 -2.23
N PRO A 524 -19.51 -11.54 -3.30
CA PRO A 524 -18.27 -12.09 -3.89
C PRO A 524 -17.39 -11.02 -4.53
N ALA A 525 -17.93 -9.84 -4.85
CA ALA A 525 -17.15 -8.74 -5.41
C ALA A 525 -16.33 -7.98 -4.36
N LYS A 526 -16.75 -8.06 -3.10
CA LYS A 526 -16.03 -7.48 -1.94
C LYS A 526 -15.15 -8.50 -1.22
N CYS A 527 -15.47 -9.79 -1.32
CA CYS A 527 -14.78 -10.83 -0.56
C CYS A 527 -13.36 -11.07 -1.08
N GLN A 528 -12.37 -10.89 -0.20
CA GLN A 528 -10.95 -11.11 -0.52
C GLN A 528 -10.44 -12.51 -0.13
N GLY A 529 -11.33 -13.45 0.23
CA GLY A 529 -10.95 -14.82 0.53
C GLY A 529 -10.05 -15.00 1.76
N CYS A 530 -10.06 -14.08 2.73
CA CYS A 530 -9.17 -14.15 3.91
C CYS A 530 -9.56 -15.22 4.94
N GLY A 531 -10.82 -15.69 4.94
CA GLY A 531 -11.31 -16.74 5.83
C GLY A 531 -11.66 -16.33 7.26
N ASN A 532 -11.43 -15.07 7.69
CA ASN A 532 -11.70 -14.60 9.06
C ASN A 532 -13.14 -14.86 9.51
N CYS A 533 -14.12 -14.59 8.65
CA CYS A 533 -15.53 -14.85 8.94
C CYS A 533 -15.84 -16.34 9.12
N ALA A 534 -15.15 -17.22 8.38
CA ALA A 534 -15.29 -18.68 8.53
C ALA A 534 -14.72 -19.16 9.86
N ALA A 535 -13.54 -18.65 10.24
CA ALA A 535 -12.90 -18.96 11.53
C ALA A 535 -13.72 -18.45 12.73
N ALA A 536 -14.33 -17.27 12.62
CA ALA A 536 -15.11 -16.64 13.69
C ALA A 536 -16.55 -17.14 13.79
N CYS A 537 -17.05 -17.95 12.83
CA CYS A 537 -18.45 -18.37 12.81
C CYS A 537 -18.76 -19.41 13.89
N PRO A 538 -19.54 -19.09 14.94
CA PRO A 538 -19.82 -20.04 16.03
C PRO A 538 -20.71 -21.21 15.58
N ALA A 539 -21.53 -21.01 14.56
CA ALA A 539 -22.38 -22.07 13.98
C ALA A 539 -21.66 -22.89 12.91
N GLN A 540 -20.38 -22.56 12.57
CA GLN A 540 -19.62 -23.20 11.48
C GLN A 540 -20.38 -23.20 10.12
N ALA A 541 -21.26 -22.23 9.93
CA ALA A 541 -22.07 -22.08 8.73
C ALA A 541 -21.31 -21.43 7.56
N ILE A 542 -20.07 -21.01 7.76
CA ILE A 542 -19.26 -20.32 6.74
C ILE A 542 -18.08 -21.19 6.37
N GLN A 543 -17.88 -21.38 5.06
CA GLN A 543 -16.71 -22.06 4.52
C GLN A 543 -16.02 -21.18 3.48
N LEU A 544 -14.71 -21.24 3.44
CA LEU A 544 -13.91 -20.62 2.38
C LEU A 544 -13.72 -21.63 1.25
N LEU A 545 -14.15 -21.28 0.05
CA LEU A 545 -13.97 -22.15 -1.14
C LEU A 545 -12.48 -22.43 -1.36
N THR A 546 -12.16 -23.62 -1.84
CA THR A 546 -10.81 -24.22 -1.92
C THR A 546 -10.12 -24.52 -0.58
N PHE A 547 -10.71 -24.09 0.55
CA PHE A 547 -10.25 -24.34 1.92
C PHE A 547 -11.39 -24.86 2.81
N THR A 548 -12.32 -25.61 2.25
CA THR A 548 -13.43 -26.19 3.00
C THR A 548 -12.92 -27.19 4.03
N LYS A 549 -13.74 -27.47 5.06
CA LYS A 549 -13.38 -28.42 6.13
C LYS A 549 -12.99 -29.80 5.57
N SER A 550 -13.70 -30.30 4.56
CA SER A 550 -13.39 -31.57 3.90
C SER A 550 -12.03 -31.56 3.20
N GLN A 551 -11.73 -30.48 2.48
CA GLN A 551 -10.47 -30.28 1.78
C GLN A 551 -9.30 -30.18 2.76
N GLN A 552 -9.45 -29.45 3.88
CA GLN A 552 -8.43 -29.35 4.92
C GLN A 552 -8.20 -30.68 5.63
N ASN A 553 -9.27 -31.39 5.95
CA ASN A 553 -9.16 -32.73 6.55
C ASN A 553 -8.43 -33.71 5.61
N ALA A 554 -8.73 -33.70 4.30
CA ALA A 554 -8.03 -34.51 3.32
C ALA A 554 -6.53 -34.19 3.24
N LEU A 555 -6.17 -32.89 3.30
CA LEU A 555 -4.78 -32.44 3.33
C LEU A 555 -4.06 -33.00 4.56
N TYR A 556 -4.61 -32.79 5.77
CA TYR A 556 -3.98 -33.22 7.01
C TYR A 556 -3.93 -34.75 7.13
N SER A 557 -5.00 -35.46 6.79
CA SER A 557 -5.01 -36.93 6.81
C SER A 557 -3.94 -37.47 5.87
N SER A 558 -3.81 -36.94 4.67
CA SER A 558 -2.79 -37.37 3.72
C SER A 558 -1.37 -37.03 4.16
N ILE A 559 -1.12 -35.92 4.88
CA ILE A 559 0.20 -35.63 5.48
C ILE A 559 0.56 -36.67 6.56
N LEU A 560 -0.42 -37.09 7.37
CA LEU A 560 -0.22 -37.97 8.53
C LEU A 560 -0.21 -39.46 8.17
N GLU A 561 -0.63 -39.83 6.97
CA GLU A 561 -0.49 -41.20 6.49
C GLU A 561 0.99 -41.59 6.43
N PRO A 562 1.38 -42.80 6.94
CA PRO A 562 2.77 -43.25 6.96
C PRO A 562 3.37 -43.48 5.56
#